data_93d648bc5cc735e21f79a761d37a96d3
#
_entry.id   93d648bc5cc735e21f79a761d37a96d3
#
_cell.length_a   1.000
_cell.length_b   1.000
_cell.length_c   1.000
_cell.angle_alpha   90.00
_cell.angle_beta   90.00
_cell.angle_gamma   90.00
#
_symmetry.space_group_name_H-M   'P 1'
#
loop_
_entity.id
_entity.type
_entity.pdbx_description
1 polymer ?
#
loop_
_entity_poly.entity_id
_entity_poly.type
_entity_poly.pdbx_seq_one_letter_code
_entity_poly.pdbx_strand_id
1 'polypeptide(L)'
;MTLDALQLAVPDALQTDSIDQATLGASLSAARQLPPDAGLQEVITLLARLNRSAMTLLERQRALQNFSDEYRHYGAQSSRPNSTEHRLQLCSELATGYKRLLLQILQGHKPSQPHLAWCLYMAQHFIAQTLLRHFQQYREADASLWQDSHLLYWLGEQHGCLDEPVAAAFTPTPADTLRGLYQQILLLALSNPPHLQPDECQRLFAALAPLAALARLLPWDAEDKSEGPLIDLQRPQPCLTYQQRPQAGDESLRRLELGALLVALGEPAPLRSADERELLERVHHHWLGTDQRRHSRTPQQSDCRLAIGIPAIHAQLLQQRPQCAPGQILDIGPGGARLLCPAHVAHSLPVGQLVLLIADSDVLALVCWRHLNDDGFHLGLRYLKGLAQPTWLRRAPSSQAHLGILQSTPKPREGWHHGLWVPHNQFSDGENLWLQLPNAVNQNRLQLPACNLASATV
;
A
#
# COMPACT_ATOMS: atom_id res chain seq x y z
N MET A 1 -5.81 16.68 -28.49
CA MET A 1 -4.41 16.53 -28.05
C MET A 1 -3.66 15.89 -29.22
N THR A 2 -2.61 16.52 -29.71
CA THR A 2 -1.79 15.96 -30.80
C THR A 2 -0.72 15.02 -30.23
N LEU A 3 -0.16 14.09 -31.04
CA LEU A 3 0.91 13.18 -30.62
C LEU A 3 2.11 13.92 -30.00
N ASP A 4 2.41 15.13 -30.50
CA ASP A 4 3.49 15.98 -29.98
C ASP A 4 3.22 16.55 -28.59
N ALA A 5 1.97 16.48 -28.10
CA ALA A 5 1.56 16.87 -26.76
C ALA A 5 1.52 15.69 -25.76
N LEU A 6 1.79 14.47 -26.21
CA LEU A 6 1.89 13.28 -25.37
C LEU A 6 3.20 13.32 -24.56
N GLN A 7 3.11 13.70 -23.31
CA GLN A 7 4.25 13.80 -22.38
C GLN A 7 4.36 12.55 -21.49
N LEU A 8 4.39 11.35 -22.11
CA LEU A 8 4.75 10.15 -21.35
C LEU A 8 6.21 10.26 -20.90
N ALA A 9 6.42 10.04 -19.60
CA ALA A 9 7.75 10.07 -19.03
C ALA A 9 8.56 8.85 -19.51
N VAL A 10 9.44 9.07 -20.49
CA VAL A 10 10.38 8.06 -21.02
C VAL A 10 11.78 8.66 -21.08
N PRO A 11 12.84 7.92 -20.69
CA PRO A 11 14.21 8.42 -20.77
C PRO A 11 14.63 8.63 -22.21
N ASP A 12 15.62 9.49 -22.45
CA ASP A 12 16.17 9.69 -23.79
C ASP A 12 16.77 8.41 -24.38
N ALA A 13 16.65 8.24 -25.71
CA ALA A 13 17.31 7.14 -26.41
C ALA A 13 18.79 7.46 -26.56
N LEU A 14 19.64 6.66 -25.94
CA LEU A 14 21.08 6.67 -26.24
C LEU A 14 21.30 5.87 -27.54
N GLN A 15 22.00 6.43 -28.49
CA GLN A 15 22.25 5.79 -29.79
C GLN A 15 23.28 4.64 -29.75
N THR A 16 23.55 4.06 -28.62
CA THR A 16 24.57 3.03 -28.45
C THR A 16 23.97 1.64 -28.32
N ASP A 17 24.51 0.71 -29.09
CA ASP A 17 24.39 -0.75 -29.06
C ASP A 17 23.00 -1.36 -29.27
N SER A 18 22.75 -1.84 -30.49
CA SER A 18 21.64 -2.73 -30.77
C SER A 18 21.80 -4.03 -29.96
N ILE A 19 20.81 -4.36 -29.13
CA ILE A 19 20.76 -5.67 -28.44
C ILE A 19 20.15 -6.67 -29.43
N ASP A 20 20.94 -7.65 -29.89
CA ASP A 20 20.44 -8.74 -30.69
C ASP A 20 19.54 -9.67 -29.86
N GLN A 21 18.40 -10.08 -30.43
CA GLN A 21 17.43 -10.94 -29.77
C GLN A 21 17.97 -12.32 -29.34
N ALA A 22 18.87 -12.90 -30.16
CA ALA A 22 19.50 -14.19 -29.83
C ALA A 22 20.38 -14.04 -28.57
N THR A 23 21.15 -12.96 -28.51
CA THR A 23 21.99 -12.59 -27.36
C THR A 23 21.15 -12.29 -26.15
N LEU A 24 19.99 -11.64 -26.30
CA LEU A 24 19.06 -11.35 -25.19
C LEU A 24 18.55 -12.64 -24.51
N GLY A 25 18.10 -13.62 -25.31
CA GLY A 25 17.62 -14.91 -24.77
C GLY A 25 18.70 -15.66 -23.98
N ALA A 26 19.94 -15.67 -24.48
CA ALA A 26 21.08 -16.27 -23.79
C ALA A 26 21.40 -15.53 -22.48
N SER A 27 21.37 -14.21 -22.47
CA SER A 27 21.63 -13.37 -21.28
C SER A 27 20.55 -13.57 -20.20
N LEU A 28 19.27 -13.63 -20.57
CA LEU A 28 18.17 -13.90 -19.61
C LEU A 28 18.30 -15.31 -19.04
N SER A 29 18.66 -16.30 -19.86
CA SER A 29 18.90 -17.67 -19.39
C SER A 29 20.09 -17.74 -18.42
N ALA A 30 21.16 -16.99 -18.68
CA ALA A 30 22.31 -16.89 -17.79
C ALA A 30 21.94 -16.19 -16.46
N ALA A 31 21.13 -15.13 -16.50
CA ALA A 31 20.64 -14.44 -15.32
C ALA A 31 19.85 -15.37 -14.37
N ARG A 32 19.06 -16.29 -14.90
CA ARG A 32 18.32 -17.29 -14.10
C ARG A 32 19.23 -18.30 -13.37
N GLN A 33 20.48 -18.45 -13.79
CA GLN A 33 21.46 -19.33 -13.10
C GLN A 33 22.17 -18.61 -11.94
N LEU A 34 22.04 -17.31 -11.83
CA LEU A 34 22.61 -16.52 -10.73
C LEU A 34 21.75 -16.65 -9.45
N PRO A 35 22.32 -16.31 -8.28
CA PRO A 35 21.49 -16.11 -7.09
C PRO A 35 20.33 -15.13 -7.37
N PRO A 36 19.13 -15.33 -6.80
CA PRO A 36 17.91 -14.61 -7.20
C PRO A 36 18.05 -13.08 -7.28
N ASP A 37 18.69 -12.47 -6.28
CA ASP A 37 18.89 -11.01 -6.25
C ASP A 37 19.86 -10.53 -7.34
N ALA A 38 20.93 -11.27 -7.60
CA ALA A 38 21.92 -10.95 -8.65
C ALA A 38 21.30 -11.16 -10.04
N GLY A 39 20.53 -12.24 -10.24
CA GLY A 39 19.83 -12.50 -11.49
C GLY A 39 18.78 -11.43 -11.80
N LEU A 40 18.01 -11.01 -10.80
CA LEU A 40 17.05 -9.93 -10.95
C LEU A 40 17.72 -8.60 -11.30
N GLN A 41 18.86 -8.27 -10.67
CA GLN A 41 19.63 -7.07 -10.99
C GLN A 41 20.17 -7.10 -12.43
N GLU A 42 20.62 -8.26 -12.91
CA GLU A 42 21.05 -8.42 -14.31
C GLU A 42 19.90 -8.21 -15.28
N VAL A 43 18.71 -8.78 -15.00
CA VAL A 43 17.49 -8.58 -15.80
C VAL A 43 17.13 -7.10 -15.89
N ILE A 44 17.17 -6.36 -14.77
CA ILE A 44 16.91 -4.92 -14.72
C ILE A 44 17.92 -4.16 -15.61
N THR A 45 19.20 -4.51 -15.50
CA THR A 45 20.27 -3.86 -16.27
C THR A 45 20.07 -4.07 -17.77
N LEU A 46 19.74 -5.29 -18.19
CA LEU A 46 19.44 -5.62 -19.58
C LEU A 46 18.22 -4.86 -20.10
N LEU A 47 17.16 -4.79 -19.31
CA LEU A 47 15.93 -4.07 -19.67
C LEU A 47 16.17 -2.56 -19.77
N ALA A 48 16.91 -1.98 -18.85
CA ALA A 48 17.28 -0.56 -18.89
C ALA A 48 18.10 -0.20 -20.13
N ARG A 49 19.03 -1.07 -20.56
CA ARG A 49 19.77 -0.91 -21.83
C ARG A 49 18.84 -1.01 -23.02
N LEU A 50 17.94 -2.01 -23.05
CA LEU A 50 16.95 -2.18 -24.12
C LEU A 50 16.04 -0.95 -24.25
N ASN A 51 15.59 -0.39 -23.14
CA ASN A 51 14.76 0.80 -23.14
C ASN A 51 15.44 2.02 -23.74
N ARG A 52 16.76 2.07 -23.74
CA ARG A 52 17.59 3.16 -24.31
C ARG A 52 18.12 2.87 -25.72
N SER A 53 17.86 1.65 -26.24
CA SER A 53 18.33 1.24 -27.58
C SER A 53 17.29 1.52 -28.66
N ALA A 54 17.77 1.81 -29.87
CA ALA A 54 16.92 1.87 -31.06
C ALA A 54 16.49 0.45 -31.46
N MET A 55 15.20 0.23 -31.64
CA MET A 55 14.63 -1.06 -32.00
C MET A 55 13.41 -0.86 -32.90
N THR A 56 13.13 -1.84 -33.76
CA THR A 56 11.86 -1.90 -34.47
C THR A 56 10.72 -2.24 -33.50
N LEU A 57 9.49 -1.89 -33.85
CA LEU A 57 8.31 -2.18 -33.08
C LEU A 57 8.19 -3.67 -32.72
N LEU A 58 8.41 -4.55 -33.68
CA LEU A 58 8.30 -6.01 -33.49
C LEU A 58 9.37 -6.56 -32.54
N GLU A 59 10.61 -6.09 -32.69
CA GLU A 59 11.72 -6.48 -31.82
C GLU A 59 11.45 -6.05 -30.36
N ARG A 60 11.04 -4.78 -30.18
CA ARG A 60 10.70 -4.27 -28.85
C ARG A 60 9.56 -5.06 -28.21
N GLN A 61 8.49 -5.34 -28.96
CA GLN A 61 7.37 -6.12 -28.46
C GLN A 61 7.79 -7.52 -27.99
N ARG A 62 8.57 -8.24 -28.81
CA ARG A 62 9.07 -9.58 -28.44
C ARG A 62 9.98 -9.55 -27.21
N ALA A 63 10.89 -8.59 -27.17
CA ALA A 63 11.76 -8.43 -26.02
C ALA A 63 10.99 -8.14 -24.74
N LEU A 64 10.02 -7.22 -24.77
CA LEU A 64 9.18 -6.91 -23.60
C LEU A 64 8.32 -8.11 -23.14
N GLN A 65 7.88 -8.97 -24.06
CA GLN A 65 7.22 -10.23 -23.68
C GLN A 65 8.17 -11.13 -22.87
N ASN A 66 9.42 -11.30 -23.32
CA ASN A 66 10.41 -12.08 -22.56
C ASN A 66 10.66 -11.49 -21.15
N PHE A 67 10.78 -10.17 -21.03
CA PHE A 67 10.95 -9.52 -19.73
C PHE A 67 9.70 -9.62 -18.84
N SER A 68 8.50 -9.67 -19.42
CA SER A 68 7.27 -9.93 -18.67
C SER A 68 7.23 -11.36 -18.14
N ASP A 69 7.85 -12.32 -18.84
CA ASP A 69 8.03 -13.70 -18.33
C ASP A 69 9.04 -13.72 -17.16
N GLU A 70 10.14 -12.93 -17.25
CA GLU A 70 11.06 -12.77 -16.13
C GLU A 70 10.38 -12.12 -14.91
N TYR A 71 9.55 -11.11 -15.12
CA TYR A 71 8.75 -10.52 -14.02
C TYR A 71 7.90 -11.57 -13.31
N ARG A 72 7.24 -12.47 -14.06
CA ARG A 72 6.45 -13.58 -13.48
C ARG A 72 7.34 -14.58 -12.73
N HIS A 73 8.47 -14.95 -13.30
CA HIS A 73 9.43 -15.86 -12.70
C HIS A 73 9.96 -15.36 -11.35
N TYR A 74 10.48 -14.13 -11.30
CA TYR A 74 10.98 -13.53 -10.07
C TYR A 74 9.86 -13.11 -9.11
N GLY A 75 8.65 -12.87 -9.62
CA GLY A 75 7.46 -12.59 -8.83
C GLY A 75 7.07 -13.74 -7.91
N ALA A 76 7.22 -14.98 -8.36
CA ALA A 76 6.88 -16.18 -7.61
C ALA A 76 7.93 -16.56 -6.54
N GLN A 77 9.16 -16.07 -6.63
CA GLN A 77 10.29 -16.59 -5.83
C GLN A 77 10.60 -15.85 -4.53
N SER A 78 9.99 -14.69 -4.24
CA SER A 78 10.60 -13.84 -3.22
C SER A 78 9.73 -13.45 -2.03
N SER A 79 10.33 -13.74 -0.85
CA SER A 79 9.92 -13.27 0.48
C SER A 79 10.98 -12.38 1.17
N ARG A 80 12.01 -11.88 0.46
CA ARG A 80 13.17 -11.19 1.07
C ARG A 80 13.08 -9.65 0.93
N PRO A 81 13.49 -8.85 1.95
CA PRO A 81 13.41 -7.38 1.92
C PRO A 81 14.17 -6.71 0.78
N ASN A 82 15.39 -7.17 0.45
CA ASN A 82 16.22 -6.59 -0.62
C ASN A 82 15.61 -6.75 -2.02
N SER A 83 14.72 -7.72 -2.21
CA SER A 83 14.02 -7.90 -3.49
C SER A 83 12.94 -6.85 -3.76
N THR A 84 12.53 -6.06 -2.78
CA THR A 84 11.44 -5.08 -2.93
C THR A 84 11.87 -3.90 -3.80
N GLU A 85 13.10 -3.38 -3.59
CA GLU A 85 13.66 -2.29 -4.40
C GLU A 85 13.92 -2.73 -5.84
N HIS A 86 14.55 -3.89 -6.04
CA HIS A 86 14.77 -4.44 -7.38
C HIS A 86 13.45 -4.70 -8.12
N ARG A 87 12.40 -5.13 -7.41
CA ARG A 87 11.08 -5.30 -8.01
C ARG A 87 10.44 -3.99 -8.43
N LEU A 88 10.60 -2.94 -7.62
CA LEU A 88 10.17 -1.60 -7.97
C LEU A 88 10.86 -1.15 -9.27
N GLN A 89 12.19 -1.31 -9.35
CA GLN A 89 12.98 -0.97 -10.54
C GLN A 89 12.56 -1.77 -11.76
N LEU A 90 12.33 -3.08 -11.64
CA LEU A 90 11.86 -3.92 -12.73
C LEU A 90 10.50 -3.45 -13.26
N CYS A 91 9.54 -3.16 -12.37
CA CYS A 91 8.23 -2.65 -12.77
C CYS A 91 8.34 -1.30 -13.48
N SER A 92 9.16 -0.39 -12.96
CA SER A 92 9.40 0.93 -13.56
C SER A 92 10.03 0.83 -14.96
N GLU A 93 11.02 -0.04 -15.14
CA GLU A 93 11.65 -0.25 -16.46
C GLU A 93 10.69 -0.96 -17.43
N LEU A 94 9.85 -1.89 -16.97
CA LEU A 94 8.80 -2.51 -17.80
C LEU A 94 7.75 -1.47 -18.22
N ALA A 95 7.29 -0.61 -17.30
CA ALA A 95 6.41 0.50 -17.64
C ALA A 95 7.02 1.40 -18.70
N THR A 96 8.30 1.75 -18.56
CA THR A 96 9.06 2.54 -19.54
C THR A 96 9.10 1.85 -20.91
N GLY A 97 9.38 0.55 -20.94
CA GLY A 97 9.43 -0.23 -22.18
C GLY A 97 8.10 -0.24 -22.92
N TYR A 98 7.00 -0.49 -22.20
CA TYR A 98 5.65 -0.49 -22.80
C TYR A 98 5.19 0.90 -23.21
N LYS A 99 5.56 1.96 -22.49
CA LYS A 99 5.32 3.36 -22.92
C LYS A 99 6.06 3.67 -24.25
N ARG A 100 7.31 3.23 -24.38
CA ARG A 100 8.05 3.37 -25.65
C ARG A 100 7.41 2.58 -26.79
N LEU A 101 6.97 1.35 -26.54
CA LEU A 101 6.24 0.55 -27.52
C LEU A 101 4.95 1.27 -27.95
N LEU A 102 4.20 1.82 -27.00
CA LEU A 102 2.99 2.59 -27.27
C LEU A 102 3.28 3.81 -28.16
N LEU A 103 4.32 4.59 -27.87
CA LEU A 103 4.72 5.72 -28.70
C LEU A 103 5.05 5.29 -30.14
N GLN A 104 5.76 4.16 -30.34
CA GLN A 104 6.02 3.61 -31.66
C GLN A 104 4.75 3.16 -32.39
N ILE A 105 3.78 2.55 -31.66
CA ILE A 105 2.47 2.17 -32.22
C ILE A 105 1.69 3.40 -32.68
N LEU A 106 1.67 4.46 -31.89
CA LEU A 106 0.94 5.71 -32.18
C LEU A 106 1.57 6.51 -33.32
N GLN A 107 2.88 6.41 -33.51
CA GLN A 107 3.59 7.01 -34.66
C GLN A 107 3.36 6.24 -35.97
N GLY A 108 2.95 5.00 -35.91
CA GLY A 108 2.62 4.15 -37.05
C GLY A 108 1.28 4.52 -37.69
N HIS A 109 1.01 3.96 -38.87
CA HIS A 109 -0.25 4.17 -39.58
C HIS A 109 -1.31 3.20 -39.04
N LYS A 110 -2.32 3.73 -38.33
CA LYS A 110 -3.55 3.06 -37.82
C LYS A 110 -3.29 1.70 -37.14
N PRO A 111 -2.92 1.68 -35.86
CA PRO A 111 -2.80 0.44 -35.11
C PRO A 111 -4.14 -0.31 -35.08
N SER A 112 -4.12 -1.64 -35.07
CA SER A 112 -5.32 -2.41 -34.79
C SER A 112 -5.78 -2.13 -33.34
N GLN A 113 -7.08 -1.96 -33.12
CA GLN A 113 -7.64 -1.63 -31.83
C GLN A 113 -7.22 -2.64 -30.72
N PRO A 114 -7.25 -3.98 -30.93
CA PRO A 114 -6.81 -4.93 -29.92
C PRO A 114 -5.32 -4.81 -29.56
N HIS A 115 -4.47 -4.48 -30.52
CA HIS A 115 -3.03 -4.28 -30.26
C HIS A 115 -2.76 -3.01 -29.46
N LEU A 116 -3.48 -1.93 -29.77
CA LEU A 116 -3.41 -0.69 -29.01
C LEU A 116 -3.92 -0.91 -27.57
N ALA A 117 -5.10 -1.55 -27.41
CA ALA A 117 -5.68 -1.89 -26.11
C ALA A 117 -4.70 -2.70 -25.24
N TRP A 118 -4.10 -3.74 -25.85
CA TRP A 118 -3.11 -4.57 -25.17
C TRP A 118 -1.89 -3.75 -24.71
N CYS A 119 -1.35 -2.88 -25.56
CA CYS A 119 -0.19 -2.08 -25.23
C CYS A 119 -0.48 -1.05 -24.13
N LEU A 120 -1.61 -0.36 -24.21
CA LEU A 120 -2.10 0.57 -23.17
C LEU A 120 -2.28 -0.17 -21.83
N TYR A 121 -2.91 -1.35 -21.87
CA TYR A 121 -3.11 -2.17 -20.68
C TYR A 121 -1.79 -2.59 -20.05
N MET A 122 -0.81 -3.06 -20.85
CA MET A 122 0.50 -3.50 -20.33
C MET A 122 1.28 -2.34 -19.71
N ALA A 123 1.26 -1.15 -20.33
CA ALA A 123 1.87 0.04 -19.77
C ALA A 123 1.18 0.42 -18.41
N GLN A 124 -0.15 0.43 -18.39
CA GLN A 124 -0.92 0.70 -17.19
C GLN A 124 -0.68 -0.34 -16.09
N HIS A 125 -0.57 -1.63 -16.46
CA HIS A 125 -0.29 -2.69 -15.51
C HIS A 125 1.04 -2.46 -14.77
N PHE A 126 2.10 -2.16 -15.49
CA PHE A 126 3.40 -1.95 -14.83
C PHE A 126 3.49 -0.62 -14.08
N ILE A 127 2.75 0.43 -14.50
CA ILE A 127 2.57 1.63 -13.68
C ILE A 127 1.82 1.27 -12.37
N ALA A 128 0.72 0.51 -12.45
CA ALA A 128 -0.03 0.08 -11.28
C ALA A 128 0.82 -0.76 -10.32
N GLN A 129 1.67 -1.67 -10.85
CA GLN A 129 2.62 -2.43 -10.05
C GLN A 129 3.70 -1.55 -9.42
N THR A 130 4.18 -0.52 -10.12
CA THR A 130 5.14 0.44 -9.58
C THR A 130 4.50 1.24 -8.43
N LEU A 131 3.29 1.77 -8.61
CA LEU A 131 2.52 2.47 -7.57
C LEU A 131 2.28 1.57 -6.34
N LEU A 132 1.87 0.30 -6.57
CA LEU A 132 1.69 -0.67 -5.49
C LEU A 132 2.98 -0.88 -4.67
N ARG A 133 4.16 -0.94 -5.34
CA ARG A 133 5.45 -1.06 -4.65
C ARG A 133 5.80 0.19 -3.85
N HIS A 134 5.52 1.39 -4.36
CA HIS A 134 5.66 2.62 -3.59
C HIS A 134 4.80 2.59 -2.32
N PHE A 135 3.52 2.20 -2.44
CA PHE A 135 2.63 2.07 -1.29
C PHE A 135 3.15 1.07 -0.25
N GLN A 136 3.64 -0.09 -0.69
CA GLN A 136 4.23 -1.11 0.19
C GLN A 136 5.49 -0.63 0.91
N GLN A 137 6.23 0.31 0.33
CA GLN A 137 7.41 0.93 0.93
C GLN A 137 7.09 2.19 1.72
N TYR A 138 5.81 2.61 1.77
CA TYR A 138 5.36 3.85 2.39
C TYR A 138 5.99 5.11 1.77
N ARG A 139 6.40 5.02 0.51
CA ARG A 139 6.98 6.13 -0.27
C ARG A 139 5.91 6.83 -1.08
N GLU A 140 6.07 8.13 -1.23
CA GLU A 140 5.29 8.87 -2.21
C GLU A 140 5.71 8.43 -3.62
N ALA A 141 4.73 8.25 -4.47
CA ALA A 141 4.99 7.91 -5.87
C ALA A 141 5.37 9.16 -6.64
N ASP A 142 6.29 9.03 -7.59
CA ASP A 142 6.63 10.11 -8.51
C ASP A 142 5.38 10.67 -9.18
N ALA A 143 5.29 11.99 -9.25
CA ALA A 143 4.20 12.70 -9.93
C ALA A 143 3.97 12.22 -11.37
N SER A 144 5.05 11.88 -12.09
CA SER A 144 5.01 11.35 -13.45
C SER A 144 4.24 10.02 -13.58
N LEU A 145 4.23 9.18 -12.55
CA LEU A 145 3.48 7.90 -12.57
C LEU A 145 1.98 8.12 -12.64
N TRP A 146 1.45 9.07 -11.87
CA TRP A 146 0.03 9.41 -11.94
C TRP A 146 -0.31 10.11 -13.26
N GLN A 147 0.54 11.02 -13.71
CA GLN A 147 0.36 11.69 -15.00
C GLN A 147 0.31 10.68 -16.15
N ASP A 148 1.25 9.74 -16.19
CA ASP A 148 1.28 8.67 -17.21
C ASP A 148 0.04 7.77 -17.12
N SER A 149 -0.37 7.38 -15.90
CA SER A 149 -1.57 6.56 -15.66
C SER A 149 -2.85 7.24 -16.18
N HIS A 150 -3.01 8.53 -15.90
CA HIS A 150 -4.14 9.33 -16.39
C HIS A 150 -4.12 9.46 -17.92
N LEU A 151 -2.94 9.68 -18.49
CA LEU A 151 -2.77 9.80 -19.93
C LEU A 151 -3.10 8.50 -20.66
N LEU A 152 -2.68 7.35 -20.13
CA LEU A 152 -3.02 6.04 -20.69
C LEU A 152 -4.52 5.78 -20.66
N TYR A 153 -5.20 6.12 -19.55
CA TYR A 153 -6.65 6.03 -19.46
C TYR A 153 -7.33 6.93 -20.49
N TRP A 154 -6.93 8.21 -20.59
CA TRP A 154 -7.45 9.16 -21.56
C TRP A 154 -7.25 8.68 -23.01
N LEU A 155 -6.09 8.14 -23.36
CA LEU A 155 -5.82 7.55 -24.69
C LEU A 155 -6.76 6.37 -24.97
N GLY A 156 -6.98 5.50 -24.01
CA GLY A 156 -7.92 4.40 -24.13
C GLY A 156 -9.36 4.89 -24.36
N GLU A 157 -9.75 5.98 -23.70
CA GLU A 157 -11.04 6.64 -23.89
C GLU A 157 -11.16 7.22 -25.32
N GLN A 158 -10.16 7.98 -25.78
CA GLN A 158 -10.15 8.59 -27.11
C GLN A 158 -10.18 7.56 -28.25
N HIS A 159 -9.57 6.39 -28.05
CA HIS A 159 -9.50 5.32 -29.04
C HIS A 159 -10.62 4.26 -28.87
N GLY A 160 -11.51 4.41 -27.89
CA GLY A 160 -12.63 3.51 -27.66
C GLY A 160 -12.22 2.09 -27.25
N CYS A 161 -11.06 1.94 -26.60
CA CYS A 161 -10.53 0.62 -26.23
C CYS A 161 -10.38 0.38 -24.71
N LEU A 162 -11.09 1.17 -23.90
CA LEU A 162 -11.06 1.04 -22.42
C LEU A 162 -11.60 -0.31 -21.94
N ASP A 163 -12.56 -0.88 -22.63
CA ASP A 163 -13.30 -2.08 -22.23
C ASP A 163 -12.88 -3.34 -23.01
N GLU A 164 -11.86 -3.24 -23.85
CA GLU A 164 -11.30 -4.39 -24.55
C GLU A 164 -10.62 -5.33 -23.54
N PRO A 165 -11.07 -6.60 -23.44
CA PRO A 165 -10.49 -7.55 -22.50
C PRO A 165 -9.08 -7.97 -22.90
N VAL A 166 -8.15 -7.93 -21.95
CA VAL A 166 -6.76 -8.32 -22.13
C VAL A 166 -6.45 -9.52 -21.23
N ALA A 167 -6.22 -10.67 -21.85
CA ALA A 167 -5.78 -11.85 -21.12
C ALA A 167 -4.34 -11.68 -20.62
N ALA A 168 -4.17 -11.42 -19.34
CA ALA A 168 -2.86 -11.26 -18.71
C ALA A 168 -2.79 -12.10 -17.42
N ALA A 169 -1.91 -13.11 -17.43
CA ALA A 169 -1.69 -13.98 -16.27
C ALA A 169 -0.66 -13.39 -15.32
N PHE A 170 -1.06 -12.39 -14.54
CA PHE A 170 -0.20 -11.76 -13.54
C PHE A 170 -0.63 -12.09 -12.10
N THR A 171 0.32 -11.97 -11.16
CA THR A 171 0.07 -12.04 -9.73
C THR A 171 0.66 -10.79 -9.07
N PRO A 172 -0.12 -9.99 -8.33
CA PRO A 172 -1.55 -10.18 -8.00
C PRO A 172 -2.45 -10.03 -9.22
N THR A 173 -3.62 -10.66 -9.19
CA THR A 173 -4.59 -10.63 -10.29
C THR A 173 -5.06 -9.18 -10.54
N PRO A 174 -4.83 -8.62 -11.72
CA PRO A 174 -5.39 -7.34 -12.11
C PRO A 174 -6.80 -7.51 -12.71
N ALA A 175 -7.54 -6.40 -12.81
CA ALA A 175 -8.72 -6.35 -13.66
C ALA A 175 -8.30 -6.57 -15.13
N ASP A 176 -9.18 -7.14 -15.95
CA ASP A 176 -8.89 -7.62 -17.31
C ASP A 176 -9.06 -6.57 -18.42
N THR A 177 -9.48 -5.34 -18.06
CA THR A 177 -9.63 -4.22 -18.98
C THR A 177 -8.81 -3.03 -18.53
N LEU A 178 -8.46 -2.14 -19.46
CA LEU A 178 -7.75 -0.89 -19.12
C LEU A 178 -8.54 -0.04 -18.14
N ARG A 179 -9.86 0.08 -18.34
CA ARG A 179 -10.77 0.77 -17.42
C ARG A 179 -10.72 0.18 -16.03
N GLY A 180 -10.93 -1.13 -15.93
CA GLY A 180 -10.95 -1.83 -14.65
C GLY A 180 -9.63 -1.73 -13.90
N LEU A 181 -8.51 -1.87 -14.60
CA LEU A 181 -7.18 -1.76 -13.99
C LEU A 181 -6.88 -0.33 -13.50
N TYR A 182 -7.28 0.69 -14.25
CA TYR A 182 -7.16 2.08 -13.82
C TYR A 182 -8.01 2.37 -12.58
N GLN A 183 -9.27 1.90 -12.56
CA GLN A 183 -10.15 2.01 -11.40
C GLN A 183 -9.60 1.25 -10.19
N GLN A 184 -9.05 0.05 -10.40
CA GLN A 184 -8.43 -0.76 -9.35
C GLN A 184 -7.30 -0.02 -8.63
N ILE A 185 -6.39 0.63 -9.35
CA ILE A 185 -5.28 1.37 -8.74
C ILE A 185 -5.74 2.68 -8.10
N LEU A 186 -6.75 3.35 -8.65
CA LEU A 186 -7.38 4.51 -8.03
C LEU A 186 -8.01 4.14 -6.68
N LEU A 187 -8.80 3.07 -6.62
CA LEU A 187 -9.41 2.59 -5.39
C LEU A 187 -8.36 2.22 -4.34
N LEU A 188 -7.25 1.58 -4.76
CA LEU A 188 -6.14 1.30 -3.84
C LEU A 188 -5.52 2.58 -3.31
N ALA A 189 -5.27 3.58 -4.16
CA ALA A 189 -4.71 4.86 -3.72
C ALA A 189 -5.65 5.61 -2.76
N LEU A 190 -6.95 5.58 -3.02
CA LEU A 190 -7.99 6.16 -2.17
C LEU A 190 -8.20 5.40 -0.85
N SER A 191 -7.72 4.16 -0.74
CA SER A 191 -7.79 3.34 0.49
C SER A 191 -6.79 3.76 1.57
N ASN A 192 -6.10 4.88 1.39
CA ASN A 192 -5.13 5.42 2.33
C ASN A 192 -3.96 4.43 2.64
N PRO A 193 -3.15 4.03 1.63
CA PRO A 193 -2.09 3.03 1.77
C PRO A 193 -1.12 3.22 2.93
N PRO A 194 -0.79 4.46 3.38
CA PRO A 194 0.03 4.66 4.58
C PRO A 194 -0.52 4.01 5.85
N HIS A 195 -1.82 3.71 5.90
CA HIS A 195 -2.51 3.04 7.02
C HIS A 195 -2.57 1.52 6.88
N LEU A 196 -2.03 0.94 5.81
CA LEU A 196 -2.04 -0.48 5.53
C LEU A 196 -0.67 -1.10 5.76
N GLN A 197 -0.65 -2.39 6.10
CA GLN A 197 0.59 -3.17 6.07
C GLN A 197 0.98 -3.48 4.60
N PRO A 198 2.26 -3.75 4.30
CA PRO A 198 2.70 -4.00 2.92
C PRO A 198 1.98 -5.17 2.24
N ASP A 199 1.69 -6.25 2.98
CA ASP A 199 0.93 -7.41 2.51
C ASP A 199 -0.56 -7.09 2.35
N GLU A 200 -1.12 -6.22 3.19
CA GLU A 200 -2.50 -5.73 3.05
C GLU A 200 -2.69 -4.92 1.77
N CYS A 201 -1.72 -4.09 1.38
CA CYS A 201 -1.76 -3.39 0.09
C CYS A 201 -1.86 -4.39 -1.08
N GLN A 202 -1.08 -5.48 -1.03
CA GLN A 202 -1.10 -6.54 -2.03
C GLN A 202 -2.45 -7.29 -2.07
N ARG A 203 -2.96 -7.70 -0.90
CA ARG A 203 -4.24 -8.39 -0.78
C ARG A 203 -5.40 -7.50 -1.22
N LEU A 204 -5.39 -6.23 -0.81
CA LEU A 204 -6.40 -5.26 -1.21
C LEU A 204 -6.39 -5.04 -2.72
N PHE A 205 -5.21 -4.88 -3.34
CA PHE A 205 -5.11 -4.76 -4.80
C PHE A 205 -5.76 -5.96 -5.49
N ALA A 206 -5.46 -7.18 -5.07
CA ALA A 206 -6.09 -8.39 -5.62
C ALA A 206 -7.62 -8.44 -5.38
N ALA A 207 -8.07 -8.10 -4.16
CA ALA A 207 -9.49 -8.09 -3.81
C ALA A 207 -10.31 -7.05 -4.59
N LEU A 208 -9.68 -5.96 -5.01
CA LEU A 208 -10.32 -4.89 -5.80
C LEU A 208 -10.48 -5.27 -7.27
N ALA A 209 -9.73 -6.23 -7.82
CA ALA A 209 -9.79 -6.58 -9.25
C ALA A 209 -11.22 -6.90 -9.74
N PRO A 210 -11.98 -7.83 -9.12
CA PRO A 210 -13.34 -8.15 -9.54
C PRO A 210 -14.36 -7.04 -9.22
N LEU A 211 -13.99 -6.07 -8.39
CA LEU A 211 -14.86 -4.99 -7.92
C LEU A 211 -14.66 -3.69 -8.68
N ALA A 212 -13.52 -3.53 -9.30
CA ALA A 212 -13.10 -2.26 -9.90
C ALA A 212 -14.10 -1.73 -10.94
N ALA A 213 -14.69 -2.62 -11.75
CA ALA A 213 -15.69 -2.25 -12.74
C ALA A 213 -17.00 -1.66 -12.16
N LEU A 214 -17.26 -1.88 -10.86
CA LEU A 214 -18.41 -1.30 -10.16
C LEU A 214 -18.19 0.16 -9.76
N ALA A 215 -16.95 0.63 -9.75
CA ALA A 215 -16.59 2.03 -9.51
C ALA A 215 -16.50 2.76 -10.86
N ARG A 216 -17.53 3.50 -11.22
CA ARG A 216 -17.66 4.10 -12.56
C ARG A 216 -17.02 5.48 -12.61
N LEU A 217 -16.18 5.73 -13.62
CA LEU A 217 -15.66 7.05 -13.93
C LEU A 217 -16.62 7.76 -14.93
N LEU A 218 -17.22 8.84 -14.47
CA LEU A 218 -18.15 9.64 -15.25
C LEU A 218 -17.55 11.03 -15.50
N PRO A 219 -17.82 11.66 -16.67
CA PRO A 219 -17.53 13.09 -16.86
C PRO A 219 -18.15 13.89 -15.71
N TRP A 220 -17.43 14.89 -15.22
CA TRP A 220 -17.95 15.71 -14.14
C TRP A 220 -18.38 17.09 -14.66
N ASP A 221 -19.55 17.54 -14.22
CA ASP A 221 -20.08 18.87 -14.43
C ASP A 221 -20.20 19.58 -13.07
N ALA A 222 -19.95 20.89 -13.05
CA ALA A 222 -20.08 21.72 -11.84
C ALA A 222 -21.52 21.78 -11.30
N GLU A 223 -22.52 21.53 -12.13
CA GLU A 223 -23.93 21.43 -11.72
C GLU A 223 -24.26 20.08 -11.06
N ASP A 224 -23.40 19.06 -11.23
CA ASP A 224 -23.55 17.74 -10.62
C ASP A 224 -23.23 17.79 -9.12
N LYS A 225 -24.29 17.72 -8.30
CA LYS A 225 -24.20 17.70 -6.84
C LYS A 225 -23.86 16.32 -6.26
N SER A 226 -23.61 15.33 -7.10
CA SER A 226 -23.32 13.97 -6.66
C SER A 226 -21.99 13.92 -5.92
N GLU A 227 -21.95 13.15 -4.84
CA GLU A 227 -20.76 12.96 -4.03
C GLU A 227 -19.82 11.92 -4.67
N GLY A 228 -18.54 12.05 -4.44
CA GLY A 228 -17.50 11.12 -4.88
C GLY A 228 -16.15 11.80 -5.07
N PRO A 229 -15.06 11.01 -5.12
CA PRO A 229 -13.73 11.50 -5.47
C PRO A 229 -13.73 12.12 -6.87
N LEU A 230 -13.08 13.25 -7.01
CA LEU A 230 -12.91 13.95 -8.27
C LEU A 230 -11.47 13.75 -8.76
N ILE A 231 -11.34 13.23 -9.98
CA ILE A 231 -10.06 12.95 -10.65
C ILE A 231 -9.88 14.00 -11.75
N ASP A 232 -8.74 14.65 -11.74
CA ASP A 232 -8.31 15.53 -12.83
C ASP A 232 -7.21 14.82 -13.61
N LEU A 233 -7.51 14.42 -14.84
CA LEU A 233 -6.57 13.68 -15.71
C LEU A 233 -5.33 14.49 -16.11
N GLN A 234 -5.31 15.79 -15.84
CA GLN A 234 -4.16 16.66 -16.11
C GLN A 234 -3.25 16.83 -14.86
N ARG A 235 -3.71 16.43 -13.67
CA ARG A 235 -2.96 16.59 -12.44
C ARG A 235 -2.25 15.28 -12.03
N PRO A 236 -1.00 15.37 -11.60
CA PRO A 236 -0.19 14.20 -11.24
C PRO A 236 -0.52 13.68 -9.82
N GLN A 237 -1.79 13.38 -9.55
CA GLN A 237 -2.27 12.88 -8.26
C GLN A 237 -3.54 12.03 -8.44
N PRO A 238 -3.81 11.05 -7.56
CA PRO A 238 -4.91 10.11 -7.75
C PRO A 238 -6.30 10.76 -7.71
N CYS A 239 -6.48 11.82 -6.91
CA CYS A 239 -7.73 12.58 -6.83
C CYS A 239 -7.48 14.00 -6.32
N LEU A 240 -8.45 14.88 -6.55
CA LEU A 240 -8.44 16.23 -6.02
C LEU A 240 -8.86 16.23 -4.54
N THR A 241 -8.18 17.02 -3.72
CA THR A 241 -8.65 17.34 -2.38
C THR A 241 -9.88 18.26 -2.45
N TYR A 242 -10.65 18.34 -1.37
CA TYR A 242 -11.82 19.22 -1.31
C TYR A 242 -11.48 20.68 -1.66
N GLN A 243 -10.30 21.17 -1.22
CA GLN A 243 -9.83 22.54 -1.49
C GLN A 243 -9.42 22.77 -2.95
N GLN A 244 -9.12 21.71 -3.70
CA GLN A 244 -8.69 21.76 -5.10
C GLN A 244 -9.88 21.62 -6.07
N ARG A 245 -11.09 21.40 -5.57
CA ARG A 245 -12.27 21.23 -6.44
C ARG A 245 -12.48 22.50 -7.28
N PRO A 246 -12.57 22.39 -8.61
CA PRO A 246 -12.79 23.52 -9.48
C PRO A 246 -14.22 24.04 -9.37
N GLN A 247 -14.43 25.30 -9.75
CA GLN A 247 -15.76 25.94 -9.77
C GLN A 247 -16.51 25.70 -11.07
N ALA A 248 -15.82 25.29 -12.13
CA ALA A 248 -16.39 25.02 -13.46
C ALA A 248 -15.96 23.64 -13.94
N GLY A 249 -16.83 23.01 -14.75
CA GLY A 249 -16.52 21.74 -15.41
C GLY A 249 -15.38 21.90 -16.42
N ASP A 250 -14.55 20.86 -16.54
CA ASP A 250 -13.49 20.74 -17.53
C ASP A 250 -13.55 19.33 -18.12
N GLU A 251 -13.23 19.19 -19.40
CA GLU A 251 -13.18 17.88 -20.09
C GLU A 251 -12.19 16.89 -19.49
N SER A 252 -11.20 17.36 -18.72
CA SER A 252 -10.24 16.51 -17.99
C SER A 252 -10.81 15.89 -16.72
N LEU A 253 -11.93 16.41 -16.21
CA LEU A 253 -12.46 16.02 -14.92
C LEU A 253 -13.35 14.79 -15.02
N ARG A 254 -13.13 13.85 -14.12
CA ARG A 254 -13.93 12.63 -13.95
C ARG A 254 -14.35 12.49 -12.50
N ARG A 255 -15.61 12.14 -12.26
CA ARG A 255 -16.12 11.76 -10.94
C ARG A 255 -16.11 10.24 -10.82
N LEU A 256 -15.55 9.74 -9.73
CA LEU A 256 -15.62 8.32 -9.39
C LEU A 256 -16.91 8.04 -8.61
N GLU A 257 -17.86 7.39 -9.28
CA GLU A 257 -19.10 6.94 -8.69
C GLU A 257 -18.89 5.60 -7.99
N LEU A 258 -19.22 5.52 -6.71
CA LEU A 258 -18.98 4.37 -5.86
C LEU A 258 -20.25 3.62 -5.44
N GLY A 259 -21.45 4.09 -5.82
CA GLY A 259 -22.72 3.57 -5.33
C GLY A 259 -22.87 2.05 -5.53
N ALA A 260 -22.63 1.54 -6.75
CA ALA A 260 -22.72 0.11 -7.04
C ALA A 260 -21.66 -0.71 -6.28
N LEU A 261 -20.45 -0.18 -6.13
CA LEU A 261 -19.39 -0.81 -5.36
C LEU A 261 -19.77 -0.94 -3.87
N LEU A 262 -20.29 0.11 -3.27
CA LEU A 262 -20.69 0.13 -1.85
C LEU A 262 -21.86 -0.84 -1.58
N VAL A 263 -22.83 -0.92 -2.50
CA VAL A 263 -23.90 -1.93 -2.42
C VAL A 263 -23.33 -3.34 -2.46
N ALA A 264 -22.44 -3.62 -3.41
CA ALA A 264 -21.81 -4.95 -3.53
C ALA A 264 -20.94 -5.35 -2.33
N LEU A 265 -20.38 -4.39 -1.60
CA LEU A 265 -19.64 -4.65 -0.37
C LEU A 265 -20.57 -5.05 0.79
N GLY A 266 -21.79 -4.51 0.84
CA GLY A 266 -22.81 -4.84 1.85
C GLY A 266 -23.45 -6.22 1.65
N GLU A 267 -23.31 -6.83 0.46
CA GLU A 267 -23.88 -8.14 0.18
C GLU A 267 -22.96 -9.27 0.65
N PRO A 268 -23.50 -10.37 1.22
CA PRO A 268 -22.71 -11.55 1.58
C PRO A 268 -22.24 -12.27 0.31
N ALA A 269 -21.08 -11.90 -0.20
CA ALA A 269 -20.49 -12.55 -1.36
C ALA A 269 -19.86 -13.92 -0.96
N PRO A 270 -20.26 -15.03 -1.58
CA PRO A 270 -19.84 -16.38 -1.17
C PRO A 270 -18.36 -16.70 -1.43
N LEU A 271 -17.62 -15.83 -2.12
CA LEU A 271 -16.25 -16.11 -2.57
C LEU A 271 -15.16 -15.26 -1.86
N ARG A 272 -15.52 -14.38 -0.92
CA ARG A 272 -14.52 -13.59 -0.20
C ARG A 272 -14.14 -14.26 1.11
N SER A 273 -12.84 -14.37 1.36
CA SER A 273 -12.36 -14.78 2.69
C SER A 273 -12.82 -13.77 3.76
N ALA A 274 -12.88 -14.22 5.02
CA ALA A 274 -13.22 -13.34 6.14
C ALA A 274 -12.23 -12.16 6.22
N ASP A 275 -10.95 -12.42 6.01
CA ASP A 275 -9.88 -11.43 6.06
C ASP A 275 -9.99 -10.36 4.95
N GLU A 276 -10.38 -10.78 3.73
CA GLU A 276 -10.61 -9.82 2.63
C GLU A 276 -11.81 -8.93 2.91
N ARG A 277 -12.87 -9.49 3.48
CA ARG A 277 -14.06 -8.73 3.86
C ARG A 277 -13.72 -7.69 4.94
N GLU A 278 -13.03 -8.11 5.99
CA GLU A 278 -12.61 -7.21 7.07
C GLU A 278 -11.71 -6.07 6.52
N LEU A 279 -10.78 -6.41 5.61
CA LEU A 279 -9.91 -5.42 4.99
C LEU A 279 -10.71 -4.41 4.15
N LEU A 280 -11.64 -4.86 3.33
CA LEU A 280 -12.51 -3.99 2.53
C LEU A 280 -13.43 -3.12 3.40
N GLU A 281 -14.03 -3.69 4.45
CA GLU A 281 -14.84 -2.95 5.43
C GLU A 281 -14.01 -1.88 6.17
N ARG A 282 -12.76 -2.14 6.44
CA ARG A 282 -11.86 -1.19 7.10
C ARG A 282 -11.47 -0.02 6.18
N VAL A 283 -11.34 -0.22 4.86
CA VAL A 283 -10.85 0.82 3.95
C VAL A 283 -11.94 1.60 3.23
N HIS A 284 -13.15 1.06 3.07
CA HIS A 284 -14.19 1.68 2.23
C HIS A 284 -14.58 3.10 2.68
N HIS A 285 -14.49 3.41 3.98
CA HIS A 285 -14.81 4.75 4.49
C HIS A 285 -13.82 5.82 3.99
N HIS A 286 -12.59 5.46 3.65
CA HIS A 286 -11.62 6.38 3.05
C HIS A 286 -12.08 6.84 1.66
N TRP A 287 -12.74 5.96 0.89
CA TRP A 287 -13.24 6.31 -0.45
C TRP A 287 -14.33 7.39 -0.42
N LEU A 288 -15.04 7.51 0.70
CA LEU A 288 -16.08 8.53 0.90
C LEU A 288 -15.54 9.88 1.37
N GLY A 289 -14.23 9.98 1.60
CA GLY A 289 -13.59 11.22 2.08
C GLY A 289 -14.04 11.63 3.50
N THR A 290 -14.59 10.69 4.28
CA THR A 290 -15.16 10.96 5.62
C THR A 290 -14.08 11.05 6.70
N ASP A 291 -12.82 10.82 6.37
CA ASP A 291 -11.68 10.86 7.29
C ASP A 291 -11.29 12.29 7.67
N GLN A 292 -12.16 12.98 8.39
CA GLN A 292 -11.80 14.25 8.99
C GLN A 292 -11.11 14.04 10.34
N ARG A 293 -10.00 14.72 10.55
CA ARG A 293 -9.32 14.76 11.85
C ARG A 293 -10.27 15.30 12.91
N ARG A 294 -10.54 14.52 13.95
CA ARG A 294 -11.44 14.89 15.05
C ARG A 294 -10.85 15.99 15.96
N HIS A 295 -9.54 16.18 15.93
CA HIS A 295 -8.83 17.11 16.83
C HIS A 295 -7.74 17.85 16.08
N SER A 296 -7.54 19.12 16.43
CA SER A 296 -6.40 19.90 16.01
C SER A 296 -5.12 19.37 16.65
N ARG A 297 -3.99 19.58 16.01
CA ARG A 297 -2.66 19.25 16.50
C ARG A 297 -1.84 20.51 16.66
N THR A 298 -1.00 20.51 17.70
CA THR A 298 -0.05 21.60 17.97
C THR A 298 1.33 21.14 17.54
N PRO A 299 2.05 21.88 16.69
CA PRO A 299 3.44 21.60 16.40
C PRO A 299 4.27 21.59 17.68
N GLN A 300 5.10 20.56 17.84
CA GLN A 300 6.00 20.42 18.98
C GLN A 300 7.24 19.69 18.52
N GLN A 301 8.41 20.25 18.80
CA GLN A 301 9.68 19.57 18.52
C GLN A 301 10.32 19.17 19.85
N SER A 302 10.25 17.89 20.16
CA SER A 302 10.88 17.33 21.36
C SER A 302 11.34 15.90 21.12
N ASP A 303 12.47 15.55 21.73
CA ASP A 303 12.96 14.17 21.69
C ASP A 303 12.05 13.26 22.51
N CYS A 304 11.92 12.03 22.03
CA CYS A 304 11.19 10.97 22.72
C CYS A 304 11.89 9.63 22.56
N ARG A 305 11.43 8.64 23.31
CA ARG A 305 11.84 7.25 23.19
C ARG A 305 10.62 6.36 23.00
N LEU A 306 10.79 5.25 22.32
CA LEU A 306 9.75 4.27 22.05
C LEU A 306 10.17 2.91 22.61
N ALA A 307 9.42 2.38 23.56
CA ALA A 307 9.47 0.97 23.87
C ALA A 307 8.55 0.23 22.90
N ILE A 308 9.10 -0.65 22.07
CA ILE A 308 8.42 -1.27 20.94
C ILE A 308 8.04 -2.71 21.27
N GLY A 309 6.76 -3.03 21.13
CA GLY A 309 6.22 -4.37 21.37
C GLY A 309 6.08 -4.72 22.85
N ILE A 310 5.34 -5.78 23.11
CA ILE A 310 4.97 -6.19 24.49
C ILE A 310 6.17 -6.40 25.40
N PRO A 311 7.27 -7.07 24.99
CA PRO A 311 8.39 -7.29 25.90
C PRO A 311 9.07 -6.00 26.38
N ALA A 312 9.33 -5.05 25.47
CA ALA A 312 9.97 -3.79 25.83
C ALA A 312 9.04 -2.90 26.65
N ILE A 313 7.74 -2.84 26.31
CA ILE A 313 6.72 -2.11 27.07
C ILE A 313 6.60 -2.69 28.48
N HIS A 314 6.50 -4.01 28.60
CA HIS A 314 6.39 -4.72 29.88
C HIS A 314 7.60 -4.41 30.78
N ALA A 315 8.82 -4.50 30.24
CA ALA A 315 10.03 -4.17 30.97
C ALA A 315 10.10 -2.68 31.38
N GLN A 316 9.67 -1.76 30.51
CA GLN A 316 9.63 -0.32 30.82
C GLN A 316 8.64 -0.03 31.96
N LEU A 317 7.46 -0.63 31.92
CA LEU A 317 6.45 -0.47 32.98
C LEU A 317 6.91 -1.05 34.33
N LEU A 318 7.83 -2.04 34.33
CA LEU A 318 8.51 -2.56 35.51
C LEU A 318 9.76 -1.76 35.89
N GLN A 319 10.06 -0.65 35.22
CA GLN A 319 11.26 0.18 35.42
C GLN A 319 12.61 -0.57 35.20
N GLN A 320 12.61 -1.59 34.36
CA GLN A 320 13.78 -2.43 34.07
C GLN A 320 14.70 -1.83 32.98
N ARG A 321 14.44 -0.60 32.52
CA ARG A 321 15.22 0.15 31.50
C ARG A 321 15.52 -0.66 30.24
N PRO A 322 14.50 -1.09 29.49
CA PRO A 322 14.71 -1.81 28.23
C PRO A 322 15.40 -0.91 27.19
N GLN A 323 15.93 -1.53 26.14
CA GLN A 323 16.38 -0.79 24.98
C GLN A 323 15.17 -0.13 24.30
N CYS A 324 15.17 1.20 24.23
CA CYS A 324 14.14 2.00 23.58
C CYS A 324 14.70 2.60 22.29
N ALA A 325 13.88 2.68 21.27
CA ALA A 325 14.22 3.34 20.01
C ALA A 325 14.12 4.86 20.16
N PRO A 326 15.03 5.65 19.56
CA PRO A 326 14.92 7.09 19.54
C PRO A 326 13.85 7.55 18.56
N GLY A 327 13.22 8.71 18.84
CA GLY A 327 12.30 9.40 17.98
C GLY A 327 12.21 10.88 18.33
N GLN A 328 11.57 11.64 17.45
CA GLN A 328 11.26 13.06 17.67
C GLN A 328 9.77 13.29 17.48
N ILE A 329 9.12 13.93 18.41
CA ILE A 329 7.74 14.40 18.29
C ILE A 329 7.74 15.61 17.37
N LEU A 330 6.91 15.61 16.33
CA LEU A 330 6.74 16.73 15.40
C LEU A 330 5.45 17.51 15.66
N ASP A 331 4.39 16.81 16.04
CA ASP A 331 3.13 17.40 16.47
C ASP A 331 2.43 16.49 17.47
N ILE A 332 1.59 17.09 18.33
CA ILE A 332 0.84 16.39 19.36
C ILE A 332 -0.61 16.90 19.42
N GLY A 333 -1.52 16.02 19.75
CA GLY A 333 -2.92 16.35 20.02
C GLY A 333 -3.55 15.39 21.02
N PRO A 334 -4.80 15.61 21.43
CA PRO A 334 -5.46 14.80 22.45
C PRO A 334 -5.62 13.31 22.10
N GLY A 335 -5.58 12.98 20.81
CA GLY A 335 -5.78 11.60 20.33
C GLY A 335 -4.52 10.94 19.80
N GLY A 336 -3.37 11.62 19.74
CA GLY A 336 -2.15 11.04 19.18
C GLY A 336 -1.05 12.04 18.86
N ALA A 337 0.05 11.54 18.31
CA ALA A 337 1.21 12.32 17.91
C ALA A 337 1.68 11.94 16.50
N ARG A 338 2.44 12.84 15.89
CA ARG A 338 3.28 12.56 14.73
C ARG A 338 4.72 12.54 15.16
N LEU A 339 5.42 11.50 14.79
CA LEU A 339 6.83 11.30 15.10
C LEU A 339 7.68 11.24 13.83
N LEU A 340 8.94 11.60 13.97
CA LEU A 340 10.01 11.27 13.05
C LEU A 340 10.92 10.24 13.71
N CYS A 341 11.17 9.13 13.03
CA CYS A 341 12.03 8.05 13.50
C CYS A 341 13.13 7.75 12.49
N PRO A 342 14.34 7.39 12.94
CA PRO A 342 15.41 6.97 12.05
C PRO A 342 15.02 5.73 11.22
N ALA A 343 15.50 5.66 9.97
CA ALA A 343 15.16 4.58 9.05
C ALA A 343 15.46 3.17 9.59
N HIS A 344 16.53 3.00 10.36
CA HIS A 344 16.91 1.71 10.93
C HIS A 344 15.91 1.18 11.97
N VAL A 345 15.10 2.05 12.59
CA VAL A 345 14.07 1.68 13.58
C VAL A 345 12.76 1.30 12.87
N ALA A 346 12.58 1.72 11.63
CA ALA A 346 11.32 1.60 10.91
C ALA A 346 10.80 0.14 10.77
N HIS A 347 11.70 -0.83 10.65
CA HIS A 347 11.32 -2.25 10.55
C HIS A 347 10.58 -2.76 11.79
N SER A 348 10.86 -2.20 12.96
CA SER A 348 10.25 -2.55 14.24
C SER A 348 8.93 -1.82 14.50
N LEU A 349 8.49 -0.97 13.58
CA LEU A 349 7.32 -0.11 13.73
C LEU A 349 6.31 -0.29 12.59
N PRO A 350 5.84 -1.51 12.28
CA PRO A 350 4.77 -1.70 11.29
C PRO A 350 3.48 -1.00 11.74
N VAL A 351 2.57 -0.76 10.81
CA VAL A 351 1.20 -0.30 11.12
C VAL A 351 0.54 -1.36 12.02
N GLY A 352 -0.17 -0.92 13.06
CA GLY A 352 -0.73 -1.80 14.10
C GLY A 352 0.21 -2.11 15.27
N GLN A 353 1.50 -1.74 15.19
CA GLN A 353 2.47 -1.99 16.27
C GLN A 353 2.08 -1.25 17.55
N LEU A 354 2.03 -2.00 18.66
CA LEU A 354 1.89 -1.43 19.99
C LEU A 354 3.23 -0.85 20.46
N VAL A 355 3.20 0.40 20.91
CA VAL A 355 4.36 1.14 21.43
C VAL A 355 4.01 1.86 22.73
N LEU A 356 4.99 2.07 23.59
CA LEU A 356 4.92 3.02 24.68
C LEU A 356 5.77 4.24 24.30
N LEU A 357 5.12 5.37 24.09
CA LEU A 357 5.77 6.65 23.89
C LEU A 357 6.25 7.17 25.24
N ILE A 358 7.56 7.38 25.37
CA ILE A 358 8.23 7.86 26.58
C ILE A 358 8.71 9.28 26.32
N ALA A 359 8.01 10.25 26.95
CA ALA A 359 8.30 11.69 26.89
C ALA A 359 8.07 12.29 28.28
N ASP A 360 7.39 13.43 28.38
CA ASP A 360 7.00 14.02 29.68
C ASP A 360 6.09 13.08 30.48
N SER A 361 5.31 12.24 29.80
CA SER A 361 4.52 11.17 30.37
C SER A 361 4.56 9.95 29.47
N ASP A 362 4.51 8.76 30.06
CA ASP A 362 4.47 7.50 29.31
C ASP A 362 3.05 7.26 28.81
N VAL A 363 2.89 7.09 27.47
CA VAL A 363 1.58 6.89 26.83
C VAL A 363 1.61 5.65 25.94
N LEU A 364 0.70 4.70 26.20
CA LEU A 364 0.49 3.56 25.31
C LEU A 364 -0.19 4.00 24.02
N ALA A 365 0.33 3.56 22.89
CA ALA A 365 -0.15 3.97 21.59
C ALA A 365 -0.03 2.87 20.53
N LEU A 366 -0.76 3.03 19.43
CA LEU A 366 -0.65 2.20 18.23
C LEU A 366 -0.10 3.03 17.06
N VAL A 367 0.79 2.43 16.28
CA VAL A 367 1.21 2.98 14.98
C VAL A 367 0.04 2.86 14.02
N CYS A 368 -0.51 3.99 13.56
CA CYS A 368 -1.67 4.04 12.69
C CYS A 368 -1.33 4.23 11.22
N TRP A 369 -0.26 4.96 10.94
CA TRP A 369 0.22 5.18 9.57
C TRP A 369 1.72 5.43 9.55
N ARG A 370 2.31 5.24 8.38
CA ARG A 370 3.73 5.44 8.12
C ARG A 370 3.93 6.17 6.79
N HIS A 371 4.98 6.96 6.72
CA HIS A 371 5.41 7.61 5.50
C HIS A 371 6.93 7.78 5.51
N LEU A 372 7.59 7.38 4.42
CA LEU A 372 9.03 7.53 4.25
C LEU A 372 9.32 8.77 3.41
N ASN A 373 10.02 9.73 3.99
CA ASN A 373 10.57 10.91 3.33
C ASN A 373 12.11 10.87 3.38
N ASP A 374 12.74 11.88 2.80
CA ASP A 374 14.20 12.03 2.77
C ASP A 374 14.81 12.21 4.18
N ASP A 375 14.05 12.81 5.11
CA ASP A 375 14.44 13.04 6.50
C ASP A 375 14.23 11.82 7.42
N GLY A 376 13.53 10.77 6.95
CA GLY A 376 13.29 9.55 7.69
C GLY A 376 11.85 9.05 7.64
N PHE A 377 11.51 8.18 8.58
CA PHE A 377 10.14 7.66 8.71
C PHE A 377 9.29 8.54 9.60
N HIS A 378 8.24 9.09 9.00
CA HIS A 378 7.14 9.73 9.72
C HIS A 378 6.14 8.68 10.16
N LEU A 379 5.71 8.75 11.41
CA LEU A 379 4.75 7.85 12.03
C LEU A 379 3.59 8.63 12.62
N GLY A 380 2.39 8.12 12.44
CA GLY A 380 1.23 8.59 13.21
C GLY A 380 0.91 7.62 14.33
N LEU A 381 0.92 8.12 15.55
CA LEU A 381 0.50 7.37 16.73
C LEU A 381 -0.93 7.75 17.12
N ARG A 382 -1.72 6.75 17.49
CA ARG A 382 -3.01 6.91 18.17
C ARG A 382 -2.86 6.49 19.62
N TYR A 383 -3.14 7.40 20.53
CA TYR A 383 -3.08 7.12 21.96
C TYR A 383 -4.18 6.16 22.38
N LEU A 384 -3.82 5.20 23.19
CA LEU A 384 -4.73 4.28 23.84
C LEU A 384 -5.06 4.84 25.23
N LYS A 385 -6.34 5.14 25.44
CA LYS A 385 -6.80 5.73 26.70
C LYS A 385 -6.73 4.71 27.84
N GLY A 386 -6.41 5.20 29.05
CA GLY A 386 -6.41 4.40 30.27
C GLY A 386 -5.01 4.11 30.80
N LEU A 387 -4.94 3.30 31.83
CA LEU A 387 -3.71 2.89 32.49
C LEU A 387 -3.21 1.58 31.92
N ALA A 388 -1.93 1.54 31.53
CA ALA A 388 -1.25 0.33 31.10
C ALA A 388 -0.52 -0.31 32.30
N GLN A 389 -0.73 -1.60 32.51
CA GLN A 389 -0.06 -2.37 33.55
C GLN A 389 0.59 -3.63 32.96
N PRO A 390 1.84 -3.95 33.34
CA PRO A 390 2.48 -5.19 32.92
C PRO A 390 1.75 -6.36 33.59
N THR A 391 1.59 -7.46 32.86
CA THR A 391 0.93 -8.66 33.38
C THR A 391 1.56 -9.92 32.84
N TRP A 392 1.42 -11.01 33.59
CA TRP A 392 1.82 -12.35 33.16
C TRP A 392 0.60 -13.20 32.92
N LEU A 393 0.62 -13.93 31.82
CA LEU A 393 -0.49 -14.79 31.38
C LEU A 393 -0.03 -16.24 31.37
N ARG A 394 -0.88 -17.13 31.87
CA ARG A 394 -0.62 -18.57 31.91
C ARG A 394 -1.87 -19.34 31.47
N ARG A 395 -1.68 -20.47 30.77
CA ARG A 395 -2.79 -21.40 30.46
C ARG A 395 -3.22 -22.19 31.69
N ALA A 396 -2.30 -22.47 32.59
CA ALA A 396 -2.52 -23.08 33.89
C ALA A 396 -1.60 -22.43 34.92
N PRO A 397 -1.90 -22.48 36.23
CA PRO A 397 -1.06 -21.86 37.25
C PRO A 397 0.41 -22.28 37.22
N SER A 398 0.68 -23.52 36.81
CA SER A 398 2.01 -24.11 36.74
C SER A 398 2.67 -23.98 35.34
N SER A 399 1.96 -23.47 34.34
CA SER A 399 2.48 -23.34 32.96
C SER A 399 3.44 -22.15 32.82
N GLN A 400 4.20 -22.14 31.72
CA GLN A 400 5.06 -21.02 31.38
C GLN A 400 4.28 -19.71 31.32
N ALA A 401 4.87 -18.64 31.86
CA ALA A 401 4.30 -17.31 31.82
C ALA A 401 4.60 -16.63 30.49
N HIS A 402 3.60 -16.00 29.90
CA HIS A 402 3.72 -15.12 28.75
C HIS A 402 3.49 -13.67 29.17
N LEU A 403 4.22 -12.76 28.56
CA LEU A 403 4.08 -11.33 28.85
C LEU A 403 2.83 -10.78 28.19
N GLY A 404 2.12 -9.91 28.90
CA GLY A 404 0.98 -9.16 28.39
C GLY A 404 0.92 -7.75 28.97
N ILE A 405 0.08 -6.91 28.40
CA ILE A 405 -0.20 -5.56 28.92
C ILE A 405 -1.70 -5.46 29.17
N LEU A 406 -2.07 -5.24 30.43
CA LEU A 406 -3.45 -4.96 30.81
C LEU A 406 -3.69 -3.46 30.66
N GLN A 407 -4.66 -3.09 29.86
CA GLN A 407 -5.12 -1.71 29.69
C GLN A 407 -6.44 -1.52 30.40
N SER A 408 -6.50 -0.58 31.33
CA SER A 408 -7.69 -0.30 32.14
C SER A 408 -8.19 1.10 31.86
N THR A 409 -9.40 1.22 31.30
CA THR A 409 -10.01 2.49 30.93
C THR A 409 -11.26 2.74 31.79
N PRO A 410 -11.34 3.88 32.48
CA PRO A 410 -12.56 4.22 33.22
C PRO A 410 -13.68 4.58 32.23
N LYS A 411 -14.85 3.97 32.40
CA LYS A 411 -16.07 4.33 31.68
C LYS A 411 -17.05 5.01 32.62
N PRO A 412 -17.55 6.21 32.29
CA PRO A 412 -18.61 6.85 33.09
C PRO A 412 -19.82 5.92 33.21
N ARG A 413 -20.26 5.66 34.44
CA ARG A 413 -21.42 4.83 34.80
C ARG A 413 -21.26 3.29 34.70
N GLU A 414 -20.21 2.78 34.05
CA GLU A 414 -20.00 1.33 33.84
C GLU A 414 -18.80 0.78 34.63
N GLY A 415 -18.03 1.66 35.30
CA GLY A 415 -16.84 1.25 36.05
C GLY A 415 -15.61 1.16 35.16
N TRP A 416 -14.78 0.14 35.34
CA TRP A 416 -13.56 -0.06 34.61
C TRP A 416 -13.76 -1.06 33.48
N HIS A 417 -13.37 -0.66 32.28
CA HIS A 417 -13.25 -1.56 31.13
C HIS A 417 -11.80 -1.99 30.98
N HIS A 418 -11.56 -3.29 30.82
CA HIS A 418 -10.23 -3.86 30.72
C HIS A 418 -10.01 -4.45 29.32
N GLY A 419 -8.91 -4.06 28.68
CA GLY A 419 -8.39 -4.67 27.47
C GLY A 419 -7.07 -5.40 27.76
N LEU A 420 -6.78 -6.48 27.06
CA LEU A 420 -5.56 -7.25 27.22
C LEU A 420 -4.82 -7.31 25.88
N TRP A 421 -3.59 -6.83 25.88
CA TRP A 421 -2.68 -6.93 24.76
C TRP A 421 -1.77 -8.14 24.94
N VAL A 422 -1.78 -9.04 23.96
CA VAL A 422 -1.03 -10.30 23.99
C VAL A 422 -0.18 -10.43 22.72
N PRO A 423 0.92 -11.20 22.74
CA PRO A 423 1.67 -11.49 21.53
C PRO A 423 0.79 -12.22 20.50
N HIS A 424 0.97 -11.88 19.23
CA HIS A 424 0.24 -12.48 18.12
C HIS A 424 0.40 -14.00 18.09
N ASN A 425 -0.66 -14.72 17.78
CA ASN A 425 -0.71 -16.19 17.65
C ASN A 425 -0.33 -17.02 18.90
N GLN A 426 -0.25 -16.41 20.08
CA GLN A 426 0.04 -17.16 21.30
C GLN A 426 -1.21 -17.67 22.03
N PHE A 427 -2.36 -17.05 21.79
CA PHE A 427 -3.61 -17.41 22.44
C PHE A 427 -4.74 -17.44 21.42
N SER A 428 -5.75 -18.27 21.68
CA SER A 428 -6.95 -18.39 20.86
C SER A 428 -8.15 -17.70 21.49
N ASP A 429 -9.12 -17.32 20.65
CA ASP A 429 -10.39 -16.78 21.14
C ASP A 429 -11.11 -17.78 22.04
N GLY A 430 -11.70 -17.30 23.11
CA GLY A 430 -12.40 -18.13 24.09
C GLY A 430 -11.48 -18.88 25.06
N GLU A 431 -10.16 -18.77 24.92
CA GLU A 431 -9.20 -19.47 25.79
C GLU A 431 -9.26 -18.94 27.23
N ASN A 432 -9.21 -19.83 28.21
CA ASN A 432 -9.15 -19.47 29.62
C ASN A 432 -7.70 -19.24 30.04
N LEU A 433 -7.41 -18.07 30.59
CA LEU A 433 -6.07 -17.67 31.01
C LEU A 433 -6.05 -17.31 32.51
N TRP A 434 -4.91 -17.54 33.11
CA TRP A 434 -4.59 -17.04 34.46
C TRP A 434 -3.77 -15.76 34.32
N LEU A 435 -4.31 -14.66 34.87
CA LEU A 435 -3.68 -13.34 34.84
C LEU A 435 -3.07 -13.03 36.19
N GLN A 436 -1.81 -12.62 36.23
CA GLN A 436 -1.07 -12.19 37.39
C GLN A 436 -0.56 -10.74 37.18
N LEU A 437 -0.89 -9.86 38.13
CA LEU A 437 -0.38 -8.49 38.19
C LEU A 437 0.89 -8.42 39.03
N PRO A 438 1.76 -7.40 38.86
CA PRO A 438 3.04 -7.29 39.57
C PRO A 438 2.94 -7.35 41.12
N ASN A 439 1.89 -6.78 41.67
CA ASN A 439 1.69 -6.64 43.10
C ASN A 439 0.58 -7.56 43.66
N ALA A 440 0.04 -8.47 42.85
CA ALA A 440 -1.03 -9.36 43.26
C ALA A 440 -0.47 -10.71 43.70
N VAL A 441 -0.79 -11.11 44.94
CA VAL A 441 -0.47 -12.44 45.48
C VAL A 441 -1.33 -13.51 44.79
N ASN A 442 -2.52 -13.16 44.32
CA ASN A 442 -3.48 -14.08 43.71
C ASN A 442 -3.51 -13.94 42.17
N GLN A 443 -3.63 -15.09 41.48
CA GLN A 443 -3.87 -15.16 40.06
C GLN A 443 -5.40 -15.12 39.82
N ASN A 444 -5.86 -14.25 38.95
CA ASN A 444 -7.25 -14.19 38.54
C ASN A 444 -7.49 -14.99 37.26
N ARG A 445 -8.52 -15.81 37.24
CA ARG A 445 -8.94 -16.52 36.02
C ARG A 445 -9.70 -15.55 35.11
N LEU A 446 -9.28 -15.45 33.86
CA LEU A 446 -9.89 -14.62 32.84
C LEU A 446 -10.20 -15.52 31.62
N GLN A 447 -11.42 -15.40 31.09
CA GLN A 447 -11.75 -15.97 29.79
C GLN A 447 -11.58 -14.88 28.74
N LEU A 448 -10.76 -15.14 27.72
CA LEU A 448 -10.68 -14.23 26.58
C LEU A 448 -12.04 -14.22 25.90
N PRO A 449 -12.67 -13.05 25.71
CA PRO A 449 -13.86 -12.99 24.88
C PRO A 449 -13.52 -13.49 23.47
N ALA A 450 -14.51 -14.04 22.77
CA ALA A 450 -14.42 -14.20 21.33
C ALA A 450 -14.36 -12.79 20.73
N CYS A 451 -13.17 -12.26 20.60
CA CYS A 451 -12.92 -10.92 20.11
C CYS A 451 -12.13 -11.01 18.81
N ASN A 452 -12.45 -10.12 17.89
CA ASN A 452 -11.50 -9.69 16.88
C ASN A 452 -10.22 -9.26 17.62
N LEU A 453 -9.27 -10.16 17.75
CA LEU A 453 -7.93 -9.84 18.21
C LEU A 453 -7.41 -8.80 17.23
N ALA A 454 -7.49 -7.53 17.63
CA ALA A 454 -6.72 -6.49 16.96
C ALA A 454 -5.27 -6.95 17.06
N SER A 455 -4.77 -7.57 16.01
CA SER A 455 -3.46 -8.20 15.96
C SER A 455 -2.41 -7.11 16.13
N ALA A 456 -1.93 -6.94 17.36
CA ALA A 456 -0.66 -6.28 17.56
C ALA A 456 0.40 -7.26 17.02
N THR A 457 0.81 -7.07 15.78
CA THR A 457 1.91 -7.81 15.17
C THR A 457 3.17 -7.63 16.02
N VAL A 458 3.81 -8.73 16.37
CA VAL A 458 5.12 -8.78 17.03
C VAL A 458 6.20 -8.52 16.00
#